data_0cec6223ce049245ef6c08199364edd4
#
_entry.id   0cec6223ce049245ef6c08199364edd4
#
_cell.length_a   1.000
_cell.length_b   1.000
_cell.length_c   1.000
_cell.angle_alpha   90.00
_cell.angle_beta   90.00
_cell.angle_gamma   90.00
#
_symmetry.space_group_name_H-M   'P 1'
#
loop_
_entity.id
_entity.type
_entity.pdbx_description
1 polymer ?
#
loop_
_entity_poly.entity_id
_entity_poly.type
_entity_poly.pdbx_seq_one_letter_code
_entity_poly.pdbx_strand_id
1 'polypeptide(L)'
;MDDMPKQAGRYAVMLRTHLWDDYVERQYQRLVSRSGGGDVFILVDETNGRVNIPHTNVVSHTQDGVLGLGLSKAGYGNLLWFNGDYPLYAFYNEKPGYDYYVMVEYDVAVQLDLGDMISRLEREGTEFVGLTKGESVAEWPHTASCLDAYRPEQVQKRLICLAAFSRRAVEHLFAKRLELSRKHRDGTLRRWPYCEAFIPTELGLAGFKLAELSDFGPTDFYDWKPALVETDLPLFQGQAFLHPVLDPERYVQHTMKDVWPPEAFFSPGSDVGRRLRRVPVGVYGPPLLRALWKRAGDAVRARSTKPSKASVGGPTAGRPAQAGGKGE
;
A
#
# COMPACT_ATOMS: atom_id res chain seq x y z
N MET A 1 -15.00 -30.95 33.64
CA MET A 1 -15.52 -29.63 33.21
C MET A 1 -15.08 -29.52 31.78
N ASP A 2 -16.00 -29.84 30.86
CA ASP A 2 -15.72 -29.72 29.42
C ASP A 2 -15.52 -28.27 29.09
N ASP A 3 -14.32 -27.94 28.61
CA ASP A 3 -13.97 -26.64 28.06
C ASP A 3 -14.66 -26.55 26.69
N MET A 4 -15.94 -26.13 26.70
CA MET A 4 -16.64 -25.81 25.47
C MET A 4 -15.81 -24.72 24.75
N PRO A 5 -15.45 -24.90 23.50
CA PRO A 5 -14.72 -23.86 22.76
C PRO A 5 -15.54 -22.57 22.83
N LYS A 6 -14.95 -21.54 23.43
CA LYS A 6 -15.56 -20.21 23.48
C LYS A 6 -15.86 -19.81 22.03
N GLN A 7 -17.12 -19.57 21.72
CA GLN A 7 -17.51 -19.14 20.38
C GLN A 7 -16.67 -17.92 20.02
N ALA A 8 -15.96 -17.99 18.90
CA ALA A 8 -15.13 -16.87 18.42
C ALA A 8 -15.97 -15.57 18.43
N GLY A 9 -15.39 -14.49 18.93
CA GLY A 9 -16.06 -13.18 18.93
C GLY A 9 -16.47 -12.78 17.51
N ARG A 10 -17.47 -11.91 17.39
CA ARG A 10 -17.92 -11.43 16.09
C ARG A 10 -16.82 -10.59 15.41
N TYR A 11 -16.51 -10.89 14.17
CA TYR A 11 -15.56 -10.10 13.40
C TYR A 11 -16.07 -9.77 11.99
N ALA A 12 -15.69 -8.58 11.52
CA ALA A 12 -15.95 -8.11 10.18
C ALA A 12 -14.69 -8.25 9.31
N VAL A 13 -14.85 -8.76 8.10
CA VAL A 13 -13.80 -8.82 7.08
C VAL A 13 -14.18 -7.85 5.96
N MET A 14 -13.35 -6.84 5.70
CA MET A 14 -13.64 -5.78 4.75
C MET A 14 -12.72 -5.89 3.53
N LEU A 15 -13.28 -6.26 2.37
CA LEU A 15 -12.58 -6.11 1.09
C LEU A 15 -12.56 -4.64 0.70
N ARG A 16 -11.39 -4.02 0.75
CA ARG A 16 -11.19 -2.60 0.38
C ARG A 16 -10.99 -2.45 -1.11
N THR A 17 -11.83 -1.67 -1.78
CA THR A 17 -11.73 -1.44 -3.22
C THR A 17 -12.20 -0.03 -3.62
N HIS A 18 -11.88 0.41 -4.83
CA HIS A 18 -12.36 1.64 -5.47
C HIS A 18 -12.94 1.38 -6.87
N LEU A 19 -13.09 0.11 -7.22
CA LEU A 19 -13.64 -0.35 -8.49
C LEU A 19 -14.29 -1.73 -8.30
N TRP A 20 -15.12 -2.14 -9.27
CA TRP A 20 -15.69 -3.48 -9.30
C TRP A 20 -15.71 -4.01 -10.71
N ASP A 21 -15.15 -5.18 -10.92
CA ASP A 21 -15.12 -5.93 -12.17
C ASP A 21 -14.90 -7.42 -11.88
N ASP A 22 -14.83 -8.25 -12.93
CA ASP A 22 -14.68 -9.69 -12.79
C ASP A 22 -13.45 -10.12 -11.99
N TYR A 23 -12.38 -9.33 -12.01
CA TYR A 23 -11.20 -9.62 -11.20
C TYR A 23 -11.46 -9.36 -9.70
N VAL A 24 -12.04 -8.22 -9.35
CA VAL A 24 -12.37 -7.89 -7.95
C VAL A 24 -13.44 -8.84 -7.41
N GLU A 25 -14.41 -9.24 -8.25
CA GLU A 25 -15.38 -10.29 -7.90
C GLU A 25 -14.68 -11.60 -7.53
N ARG A 26 -13.71 -12.05 -8.32
CA ARG A 26 -12.94 -13.26 -8.00
C ARG A 26 -12.16 -13.13 -6.68
N GLN A 27 -11.57 -11.96 -6.41
CA GLN A 27 -10.87 -11.71 -5.14
C GLN A 27 -11.85 -11.72 -3.95
N TYR A 28 -13.03 -11.12 -4.12
CA TYR A 28 -14.09 -11.15 -3.13
C TYR A 28 -14.52 -12.60 -2.82
N GLN A 29 -14.78 -13.42 -3.82
CA GLN A 29 -15.16 -14.82 -3.63
C GLN A 29 -14.07 -15.64 -2.93
N ARG A 30 -12.78 -15.38 -3.26
CA ARG A 30 -11.65 -16.00 -2.53
C ARG A 30 -11.66 -15.59 -1.06
N LEU A 31 -11.84 -14.30 -0.77
CA LEU A 31 -11.87 -13.81 0.60
C LEU A 31 -13.05 -14.39 1.38
N VAL A 32 -14.25 -14.46 0.78
CA VAL A 32 -15.43 -15.11 1.38
C VAL A 32 -15.13 -16.56 1.74
N SER A 33 -14.46 -17.32 0.85
CA SER A 33 -14.12 -18.73 1.10
C SER A 33 -13.09 -18.92 2.23
N ARG A 34 -12.42 -17.85 2.67
CA ARG A 34 -11.40 -17.84 3.73
C ARG A 34 -11.83 -17.04 4.96
N SER A 35 -13.06 -16.54 4.98
CA SER A 35 -13.53 -15.68 6.06
C SER A 35 -13.74 -16.42 7.40
N GLY A 36 -13.78 -17.76 7.41
CA GLY A 36 -13.91 -18.55 8.64
C GLY A 36 -15.17 -18.27 9.46
N GLY A 37 -16.25 -17.83 8.82
CA GLY A 37 -17.53 -17.49 9.48
C GLY A 37 -17.64 -16.01 9.91
N GLY A 38 -16.66 -15.15 9.61
CA GLY A 38 -16.78 -13.70 9.78
C GLY A 38 -17.77 -13.08 8.80
N ASP A 39 -18.37 -11.96 9.19
CA ASP A 39 -19.23 -11.17 8.31
C ASP A 39 -18.38 -10.44 7.26
N VAL A 40 -18.50 -10.80 5.98
CA VAL A 40 -17.70 -10.20 4.91
C VAL A 40 -18.43 -9.02 4.31
N PHE A 41 -17.73 -7.89 4.16
CA PHE A 41 -18.22 -6.65 3.57
C PHE A 41 -17.32 -6.18 2.43
N ILE A 42 -17.92 -5.45 1.49
CA ILE A 42 -17.20 -4.71 0.46
C ILE A 42 -17.13 -3.25 0.93
N LEU A 43 -15.94 -2.78 1.26
CA LEU A 43 -15.68 -1.40 1.68
C LEU A 43 -15.20 -0.60 0.47
N VAL A 44 -16.13 0.15 -0.16
CA VAL A 44 -15.87 0.78 -1.45
C VAL A 44 -15.63 2.29 -1.31
N ASP A 45 -14.53 2.76 -1.94
CA ASP A 45 -14.25 4.18 -2.12
C ASP A 45 -14.96 4.72 -3.36
N GLU A 46 -15.99 5.52 -3.16
CA GLU A 46 -16.77 6.20 -4.20
C GLU A 46 -16.40 7.69 -4.36
N THR A 47 -15.22 8.09 -3.92
CA THR A 47 -14.74 9.49 -4.05
C THR A 47 -14.75 10.00 -5.50
N ASN A 48 -14.46 9.12 -6.45
CA ASN A 48 -14.38 9.47 -7.87
C ASN A 48 -15.66 9.09 -8.66
N GLY A 49 -16.72 8.73 -7.97
CA GLY A 49 -18.00 8.35 -8.55
C GLY A 49 -18.49 6.99 -8.04
N ARG A 50 -19.77 6.75 -8.28
CA ARG A 50 -20.44 5.53 -7.81
C ARG A 50 -19.90 4.30 -8.51
N VAL A 51 -19.67 3.23 -7.73
CA VAL A 51 -19.27 1.91 -8.22
C VAL A 51 -20.46 0.97 -8.22
N ASN A 52 -20.79 0.36 -9.35
CA ASN A 52 -21.88 -0.61 -9.43
C ASN A 52 -21.40 -1.98 -8.93
N ILE A 53 -21.89 -2.39 -7.76
CA ILE A 53 -21.52 -3.64 -7.09
C ILE A 53 -22.76 -4.51 -6.95
N PRO A 54 -22.79 -5.76 -7.47
CA PRO A 54 -23.97 -6.62 -7.47
C PRO A 54 -24.14 -7.39 -6.14
N HIS A 55 -23.78 -6.79 -5.01
CA HIS A 55 -23.87 -7.36 -3.66
C HIS A 55 -24.61 -6.43 -2.71
N THR A 56 -25.16 -6.96 -1.62
CA THR A 56 -25.93 -6.20 -0.61
C THR A 56 -25.11 -5.81 0.62
N ASN A 57 -23.99 -6.48 0.85
CA ASN A 57 -23.07 -6.25 1.97
C ASN A 57 -22.01 -5.19 1.65
N VAL A 58 -22.44 -4.08 1.06
CA VAL A 58 -21.60 -2.97 0.64
C VAL A 58 -21.65 -1.85 1.68
N VAL A 59 -20.50 -1.36 2.08
CA VAL A 59 -20.35 -0.12 2.85
C VAL A 59 -19.56 0.87 1.99
N SER A 60 -20.22 1.96 1.62
CA SER A 60 -19.64 3.00 0.77
C SER A 60 -19.06 4.12 1.61
N HIS A 61 -17.94 4.65 1.19
CA HIS A 61 -17.38 5.88 1.74
C HIS A 61 -16.84 6.77 0.61
N THR A 62 -16.71 8.06 0.92
CA THR A 62 -16.05 9.04 0.06
C THR A 62 -15.02 9.82 0.88
N GLN A 63 -14.11 10.51 0.22
CA GLN A 63 -13.19 11.42 0.89
C GLN A 63 -13.95 12.45 1.74
N ASP A 64 -15.00 13.06 1.20
CA ASP A 64 -15.78 14.06 1.95
C ASP A 64 -16.54 13.43 3.12
N GLY A 65 -17.04 12.20 2.97
CA GLY A 65 -17.68 11.46 4.06
C GLY A 65 -16.73 11.21 5.24
N VAL A 66 -15.51 10.74 4.96
CA VAL A 66 -14.53 10.51 6.03
C VAL A 66 -14.03 11.80 6.67
N LEU A 67 -13.90 12.89 5.91
CA LEU A 67 -13.59 14.22 6.47
C LEU A 67 -14.73 14.76 7.33
N GLY A 68 -15.98 14.43 6.98
CA GLY A 68 -17.18 14.74 7.78
C GLY A 68 -17.15 14.12 9.19
N LEU A 69 -16.37 13.07 9.42
CA LEU A 69 -16.14 12.49 10.75
C LEU A 69 -15.21 13.37 11.63
N GLY A 70 -14.75 14.50 11.13
CA GLY A 70 -13.83 15.42 11.84
C GLY A 70 -12.35 15.14 11.59
N LEU A 71 -12.03 14.25 10.66
CA LEU A 71 -10.66 13.94 10.27
C LEU A 71 -10.06 15.06 9.39
N SER A 72 -8.74 15.24 9.44
CA SER A 72 -8.04 16.27 8.65
C SER A 72 -7.81 15.83 7.21
N LYS A 73 -7.98 16.77 6.29
CA LYS A 73 -7.49 16.65 4.91
C LYS A 73 -5.98 16.92 4.90
N ALA A 74 -5.20 15.92 5.30
CA ALA A 74 -3.75 16.05 5.46
C ALA A 74 -3.02 14.86 4.83
N GLY A 75 -1.74 15.05 4.51
CA GLY A 75 -0.93 14.13 3.74
C GLY A 75 -0.68 14.64 2.32
N TYR A 76 -0.11 13.79 1.46
CA TYR A 76 0.15 14.11 0.06
C TYR A 76 -0.36 13.00 -0.87
N GLY A 77 -0.54 13.32 -2.14
CA GLY A 77 -1.10 12.37 -3.11
C GLY A 77 -2.59 12.09 -2.90
N ASN A 78 -2.98 10.83 -3.03
CA ASN A 78 -4.35 10.40 -2.74
C ASN A 78 -4.58 10.37 -1.23
N LEU A 79 -5.62 11.08 -0.74
CA LEU A 79 -5.91 11.20 0.68
C LEU A 79 -6.11 9.82 1.35
N LEU A 80 -6.90 8.94 0.73
CA LEU A 80 -7.25 7.64 1.31
C LEU A 80 -6.13 6.60 1.16
N TRP A 81 -5.18 6.82 0.25
CA TRP A 81 -3.94 6.05 0.22
C TRP A 81 -3.00 6.46 1.35
N PHE A 82 -2.79 7.78 1.53
CA PHE A 82 -1.93 8.29 2.61
C PHE A 82 -2.50 8.00 4.01
N ASN A 83 -3.82 8.00 4.12
CA ASN A 83 -4.58 7.71 5.32
C ASN A 83 -5.40 6.43 5.13
N GLY A 84 -4.71 5.31 4.90
CA GLY A 84 -5.34 4.00 4.69
C GLY A 84 -6.20 3.50 5.86
N ASP A 85 -6.08 4.15 7.01
CA ASP A 85 -6.90 3.94 8.20
C ASP A 85 -8.27 4.67 8.18
N TYR A 86 -8.46 5.70 7.35
CA TYR A 86 -9.72 6.47 7.32
C TYR A 86 -10.93 5.63 6.90
N PRO A 87 -10.84 4.76 5.88
CA PRO A 87 -11.94 3.85 5.54
C PRO A 87 -12.37 2.94 6.69
N LEU A 88 -11.42 2.51 7.53
CA LEU A 88 -11.72 1.70 8.72
C LEU A 88 -12.61 2.47 9.71
N TYR A 89 -12.35 3.75 9.92
CA TYR A 89 -13.17 4.58 10.83
C TYR A 89 -14.56 4.86 10.26
N ALA A 90 -14.68 5.04 8.94
CA ALA A 90 -15.98 5.15 8.28
C ALA A 90 -16.79 3.86 8.47
N PHE A 91 -16.17 2.70 8.24
CA PHE A 91 -16.80 1.41 8.47
C PHE A 91 -17.21 1.22 9.93
N TYR A 92 -16.30 1.48 10.87
CA TYR A 92 -16.55 1.36 12.31
C TYR A 92 -17.74 2.23 12.75
N ASN A 93 -17.82 3.46 12.26
CA ASN A 93 -18.92 4.37 12.57
C ASN A 93 -20.30 3.83 12.10
N GLU A 94 -20.34 3.12 10.98
CA GLU A 94 -21.55 2.50 10.46
C GLU A 94 -21.84 1.13 11.10
N LYS A 95 -20.80 0.35 11.40
CA LYS A 95 -20.86 -1.04 11.87
C LYS A 95 -20.03 -1.26 13.14
N PRO A 96 -20.39 -0.67 14.29
CA PRO A 96 -19.55 -0.72 15.51
C PRO A 96 -19.62 -2.05 16.28
N GLY A 97 -20.41 -3.03 15.84
CA GLY A 97 -20.82 -4.20 16.63
C GLY A 97 -19.84 -5.39 16.63
N TYR A 98 -18.61 -5.25 16.10
CA TYR A 98 -17.65 -6.34 16.00
C TYR A 98 -16.55 -6.23 17.05
N ASP A 99 -15.99 -7.38 17.45
CA ASP A 99 -14.87 -7.47 18.40
C ASP A 99 -13.53 -7.30 17.66
N TYR A 100 -13.48 -7.77 16.38
CA TYR A 100 -12.35 -7.54 15.47
C TYR A 100 -12.81 -7.05 14.09
N TYR A 101 -11.93 -6.29 13.46
CA TYR A 101 -12.06 -5.72 12.13
C TYR A 101 -10.85 -6.13 11.30
N VAL A 102 -11.06 -6.88 10.23
CA VAL A 102 -10.01 -7.31 9.31
C VAL A 102 -10.15 -6.53 8.00
N MET A 103 -9.19 -5.67 7.73
CA MET A 103 -9.15 -4.90 6.49
C MET A 103 -8.24 -5.60 5.48
N VAL A 104 -8.71 -5.80 4.25
CA VAL A 104 -8.01 -6.53 3.18
C VAL A 104 -8.13 -5.74 1.89
N GLU A 105 -7.02 -5.37 1.27
CA GLU A 105 -7.03 -4.74 -0.06
C GLU A 105 -7.41 -5.77 -1.14
N TYR A 106 -8.08 -5.31 -2.20
CA TYR A 106 -8.62 -6.18 -3.26
C TYR A 106 -7.57 -6.97 -4.04
N ASP A 107 -6.30 -6.62 -3.90
CA ASP A 107 -5.15 -7.30 -4.52
C ASP A 107 -4.34 -8.14 -3.51
N VAL A 108 -4.89 -8.39 -2.34
CA VAL A 108 -4.35 -9.36 -1.37
C VAL A 108 -5.04 -10.70 -1.53
N ALA A 109 -4.26 -11.76 -1.72
CA ALA A 109 -4.78 -13.13 -1.66
C ALA A 109 -4.49 -13.75 -0.29
N VAL A 110 -5.58 -14.11 0.42
CA VAL A 110 -5.54 -14.82 1.71
C VAL A 110 -5.69 -16.31 1.43
N GLN A 111 -4.79 -17.14 1.96
CA GLN A 111 -4.82 -18.60 1.76
C GLN A 111 -5.08 -19.39 3.05
N LEU A 112 -4.93 -18.76 4.22
CA LEU A 112 -5.33 -19.34 5.51
C LEU A 112 -6.81 -19.09 5.83
N ASP A 113 -7.33 -19.74 6.87
CA ASP A 113 -8.63 -19.44 7.45
C ASP A 113 -8.53 -18.25 8.41
N LEU A 114 -9.29 -17.18 8.15
CA LEU A 114 -9.29 -15.97 9.00
C LEU A 114 -9.96 -16.21 10.35
N GLY A 115 -10.88 -17.17 10.46
CA GLY A 115 -11.50 -17.54 11.72
C GLY A 115 -10.49 -18.14 12.70
N ASP A 116 -9.60 -19.00 12.22
CA ASP A 116 -8.50 -19.55 13.01
C ASP A 116 -7.55 -18.44 13.48
N MET A 117 -7.23 -17.50 12.57
CA MET A 117 -6.41 -16.33 12.91
C MET A 117 -7.07 -15.50 14.00
N ILE A 118 -8.33 -15.11 13.86
CA ILE A 118 -9.05 -14.30 14.86
C ILE A 118 -9.17 -15.05 16.20
N SER A 119 -9.52 -16.33 16.19
CA SER A 119 -9.57 -17.15 17.41
C SER A 119 -8.23 -17.17 18.16
N ARG A 120 -7.12 -17.14 17.42
CA ARG A 120 -5.79 -17.05 18.03
C ARG A 120 -5.54 -15.66 18.61
N LEU A 121 -5.91 -14.57 17.89
CA LEU A 121 -5.78 -13.20 18.39
C LEU A 121 -6.54 -13.02 19.73
N GLU A 122 -7.77 -13.54 19.81
CA GLU A 122 -8.58 -13.48 21.02
C GLU A 122 -7.92 -14.23 22.20
N ARG A 123 -7.48 -15.48 21.98
CA ARG A 123 -6.81 -16.25 23.02
C ARG A 123 -5.55 -15.58 23.54
N GLU A 124 -4.79 -14.96 22.65
CA GLU A 124 -3.53 -14.31 22.99
C GLU A 124 -3.71 -12.87 23.48
N GLY A 125 -4.91 -12.30 23.36
CA GLY A 125 -5.19 -10.90 23.66
C GLY A 125 -4.46 -9.93 22.72
N THR A 126 -4.21 -10.35 21.49
CA THR A 126 -3.54 -9.53 20.46
C THR A 126 -4.55 -8.58 19.84
N GLU A 127 -4.19 -7.31 19.69
CA GLU A 127 -5.13 -6.25 19.34
C GLU A 127 -4.86 -5.60 17.98
N PHE A 128 -3.69 -5.86 17.43
CA PHE A 128 -3.32 -5.42 16.08
C PHE A 128 -2.36 -6.39 15.42
N VAL A 129 -2.59 -6.64 14.13
CA VAL A 129 -1.71 -7.41 13.26
C VAL A 129 -1.40 -6.62 12.00
N GLY A 130 -0.14 -6.57 11.63
CA GLY A 130 0.38 -6.05 10.36
C GLY A 130 1.74 -6.67 10.10
N LEU A 131 2.43 -6.33 9.01
CA LEU A 131 3.73 -6.92 8.69
C LEU A 131 4.85 -5.87 8.70
N THR A 132 5.89 -6.10 9.49
CA THR A 132 7.14 -5.34 9.37
C THR A 132 7.91 -5.83 8.16
N LYS A 133 8.18 -4.96 7.17
CA LYS A 133 8.92 -5.32 5.97
C LYS A 133 9.70 -4.14 5.39
N GLY A 134 10.67 -4.45 4.52
CA GLY A 134 11.47 -3.47 3.80
C GLY A 134 12.59 -2.84 4.63
N GLU A 135 13.03 -1.66 4.23
CA GLU A 135 14.11 -0.88 4.84
C GLU A 135 13.87 -0.56 6.32
N SER A 136 14.91 -0.19 7.04
CA SER A 136 14.79 0.28 8.43
C SER A 136 13.89 1.52 8.53
N VAL A 137 13.31 1.75 9.72
CA VAL A 137 12.48 2.95 9.96
C VAL A 137 13.24 4.23 9.64
N ALA A 138 14.56 4.28 9.92
CA ALA A 138 15.38 5.46 9.66
C ALA A 138 15.54 5.78 8.16
N GLU A 139 15.54 4.76 7.30
CA GLU A 139 15.70 4.89 5.85
C GLU A 139 14.35 5.03 5.12
N TRP A 140 13.26 4.72 5.81
CA TRP A 140 11.93 4.73 5.21
C TRP A 140 11.43 6.17 4.95
N PRO A 141 11.03 6.49 3.70
CA PRO A 141 10.73 7.88 3.31
C PRO A 141 9.56 8.50 4.07
N HIS A 142 8.67 7.70 4.66
CA HIS A 142 7.52 8.22 5.41
C HIS A 142 7.80 8.49 6.88
N THR A 143 8.96 8.10 7.43
CA THR A 143 9.33 8.36 8.83
C THR A 143 9.25 9.85 9.17
N ALA A 144 9.72 10.70 8.26
CA ALA A 144 9.69 12.16 8.44
C ALA A 144 8.27 12.72 8.65
N SER A 145 7.24 12.04 8.17
CA SER A 145 5.84 12.46 8.35
C SER A 145 5.37 12.40 9.81
N CYS A 146 6.04 11.61 10.62
CA CYS A 146 5.66 11.33 12.02
C CYS A 146 6.32 12.26 13.04
N LEU A 147 7.36 13.00 12.66
CA LEU A 147 8.28 13.65 13.61
C LEU A 147 7.72 14.88 14.33
N ASP A 148 6.54 15.37 13.96
CA ASP A 148 5.83 16.39 14.76
C ASP A 148 4.93 15.75 15.84
N ALA A 149 4.57 14.49 15.67
CA ALA A 149 3.70 13.77 16.60
C ALA A 149 4.46 12.82 17.53
N TYR A 150 5.59 12.25 17.06
CA TYR A 150 6.36 11.22 17.76
C TYR A 150 7.86 11.49 17.68
N ARG A 151 8.61 11.02 18.68
CA ARG A 151 10.08 11.03 18.63
C ARG A 151 10.56 9.94 17.65
N PRO A 152 11.71 10.13 16.97
CA PRO A 152 12.20 9.19 15.95
C PRO A 152 12.30 7.73 16.45
N GLU A 153 12.74 7.52 17.68
CA GLU A 153 12.92 6.20 18.29
C GLU A 153 11.60 5.51 18.67
N GLN A 154 10.50 6.23 18.65
CA GLN A 154 9.16 5.70 18.92
C GLN A 154 8.48 5.19 17.64
N VAL A 155 8.92 5.68 16.46
CA VAL A 155 8.26 5.38 15.20
C VAL A 155 8.45 3.91 14.85
N GLN A 156 7.31 3.24 14.62
CA GLN A 156 7.23 1.89 14.08
C GLN A 156 6.62 1.95 12.68
N LYS A 157 6.75 0.88 11.91
CA LYS A 157 6.08 0.74 10.61
C LYS A 157 5.52 -0.66 10.43
N ARG A 158 4.38 -0.75 9.74
CA ARG A 158 3.75 -2.01 9.34
C ARG A 158 3.08 -1.83 7.98
N LEU A 159 3.30 -2.74 7.07
CA LEU A 159 2.51 -2.86 5.85
C LEU A 159 1.11 -3.32 6.24
N ILE A 160 0.08 -2.61 5.81
CA ILE A 160 -1.31 -2.79 6.24
C ILE A 160 -2.29 -3.14 5.10
N CYS A 161 -1.80 -3.64 3.95
CA CYS A 161 -2.66 -4.10 2.88
C CYS A 161 -3.63 -5.21 3.34
N LEU A 162 -3.20 -6.01 4.34
CA LEU A 162 -4.05 -6.78 5.24
C LEU A 162 -3.67 -6.44 6.68
N ALA A 163 -4.65 -6.06 7.48
CA ALA A 163 -4.46 -5.78 8.90
C ALA A 163 -5.70 -6.17 9.69
N ALA A 164 -5.49 -6.68 10.91
CA ALA A 164 -6.57 -6.98 11.85
C ALA A 164 -6.45 -6.08 13.08
N PHE A 165 -7.59 -5.60 13.56
CA PHE A 165 -7.70 -4.67 14.68
C PHE A 165 -8.76 -5.15 15.66
N SER A 166 -8.48 -5.14 16.97
CA SER A 166 -9.53 -5.23 17.97
C SER A 166 -10.42 -3.97 17.94
N ARG A 167 -11.65 -4.07 18.43
CA ARG A 167 -12.53 -2.90 18.61
C ARG A 167 -11.82 -1.79 19.38
N ARG A 168 -11.19 -2.15 20.50
CA ARG A 168 -10.47 -1.20 21.37
C ARG A 168 -9.35 -0.47 20.59
N ALA A 169 -8.64 -1.17 19.73
CA ALA A 169 -7.60 -0.57 18.88
C ALA A 169 -8.20 0.43 17.88
N VAL A 170 -9.31 0.08 17.21
CA VAL A 170 -10.00 0.99 16.28
C VAL A 170 -10.47 2.26 17.00
N GLU A 171 -11.12 2.11 18.16
CA GLU A 171 -11.61 3.23 18.98
C GLU A 171 -10.47 4.16 19.39
N HIS A 172 -9.36 3.59 19.88
CA HIS A 172 -8.19 4.36 20.27
C HIS A 172 -7.58 5.13 19.11
N LEU A 173 -7.34 4.45 17.98
CA LEU A 173 -6.77 5.06 16.78
C LEU A 173 -7.66 6.18 16.22
N PHE A 174 -8.97 5.98 16.19
CA PHE A 174 -9.92 6.99 15.72
C PHE A 174 -9.91 8.22 16.63
N ALA A 175 -9.99 8.03 17.95
CA ALA A 175 -9.90 9.13 18.91
C ALA A 175 -8.58 9.91 18.78
N LYS A 176 -7.46 9.20 18.55
CA LYS A 176 -6.15 9.83 18.35
C LYS A 176 -6.07 10.60 17.02
N ARG A 177 -6.62 10.06 15.94
CA ARG A 177 -6.72 10.80 14.66
C ARG A 177 -7.55 12.07 14.80
N LEU A 178 -8.63 12.05 15.58
CA LEU A 178 -9.42 13.26 15.88
C LEU A 178 -8.63 14.28 16.70
N GLU A 179 -7.84 13.83 17.69
CA GLU A 179 -6.92 14.71 18.44
C GLU A 179 -5.88 15.36 17.52
N LEU A 180 -5.18 14.54 16.69
CA LEU A 180 -4.20 15.04 15.74
C LEU A 180 -4.84 15.97 14.71
N SER A 181 -6.09 15.68 14.29
CA SER A 181 -6.84 16.55 13.36
C SER A 181 -7.10 17.93 13.93
N ARG A 182 -7.39 18.05 15.24
CA ARG A 182 -7.49 19.35 15.93
C ARG A 182 -6.15 20.07 15.89
N LYS A 183 -5.07 19.40 16.29
CA LYS A 183 -3.70 19.96 16.29
C LYS A 183 -3.22 20.39 14.91
N HIS A 184 -3.65 19.67 13.86
CA HIS A 184 -3.34 20.04 12.49
C HIS A 184 -4.11 21.29 12.05
N ARG A 185 -5.39 21.42 12.42
CA ARG A 185 -6.20 22.61 12.09
C ARG A 185 -5.75 23.87 12.85
N ASP A 186 -5.27 23.74 14.07
CA ASP A 186 -4.74 24.88 14.84
C ASP A 186 -3.27 25.19 14.55
N GLY A 187 -2.62 24.42 13.66
CA GLY A 187 -1.25 24.63 13.21
C GLY A 187 -0.16 24.14 14.16
N THR A 188 -0.51 23.47 15.27
CA THR A 188 0.47 22.90 16.21
C THR A 188 1.07 21.58 15.69
N LEU A 189 0.42 20.92 14.74
CA LEU A 189 0.93 19.75 14.00
C LEU A 189 1.04 20.13 12.52
N ARG A 190 2.26 20.16 11.96
CA ARG A 190 2.49 20.51 10.55
C ARG A 190 2.66 19.28 9.66
N ARG A 191 3.38 18.24 10.15
CA ARG A 191 3.59 16.97 9.47
C ARG A 191 2.53 16.00 9.90
N TRP A 192 1.87 15.39 8.91
CA TRP A 192 0.79 14.44 9.17
C TRP A 192 1.31 13.00 9.10
N PRO A 193 1.17 12.20 10.17
CA PRO A 193 1.70 10.84 10.20
C PRO A 193 1.02 9.94 9.16
N TYR A 194 1.85 9.30 8.30
CA TYR A 194 1.43 8.28 7.35
C TYR A 194 0.83 7.06 8.07
N CYS A 195 -0.24 6.47 7.51
CA CYS A 195 -1.03 5.45 8.22
C CYS A 195 -0.21 4.24 8.67
N GLU A 196 0.71 3.74 7.83
CA GLU A 196 1.56 2.58 8.15
C GLU A 196 2.60 2.86 9.25
N ALA A 197 2.87 4.13 9.55
CA ALA A 197 3.67 4.53 10.71
C ALA A 197 2.78 4.87 11.91
N PHE A 198 1.70 5.62 11.68
CA PHE A 198 0.80 6.07 12.74
C PHE A 198 0.22 4.90 13.54
N ILE A 199 -0.36 3.91 12.85
CA ILE A 199 -1.07 2.80 13.48
C ILE A 199 -0.17 2.02 14.46
N PRO A 200 0.96 1.40 14.04
CA PRO A 200 1.78 0.62 14.95
C PRO A 200 2.46 1.47 16.02
N THR A 201 2.84 2.71 15.69
CA THR A 201 3.46 3.63 16.66
C THR A 201 2.49 3.98 17.78
N GLU A 202 1.29 4.42 17.42
CA GLU A 202 0.30 4.86 18.41
C GLU A 202 -0.16 3.70 19.28
N LEU A 203 -0.46 2.55 18.68
CA LEU A 203 -0.87 1.37 19.44
C LEU A 203 0.25 0.85 20.34
N GLY A 204 1.50 0.82 19.86
CA GLY A 204 2.64 0.41 20.68
C GLY A 204 2.87 1.34 21.88
N LEU A 205 2.78 2.66 21.68
CA LEU A 205 2.91 3.64 22.76
C LEU A 205 1.78 3.57 23.79
N ALA A 206 0.59 3.20 23.35
CA ALA A 206 -0.57 3.03 24.22
C ALA A 206 -0.63 1.64 24.90
N GLY A 207 0.37 0.79 24.70
CA GLY A 207 0.50 -0.51 25.37
C GLY A 207 -0.41 -1.60 24.83
N PHE A 208 -0.89 -1.48 23.59
CA PHE A 208 -1.62 -2.54 22.92
C PHE A 208 -0.69 -3.71 22.55
N LYS A 209 -1.22 -4.93 22.57
CA LYS A 209 -0.47 -6.10 22.13
C LYS A 209 -0.51 -6.22 20.60
N LEU A 210 0.65 -6.11 19.96
CA LEU A 210 0.83 -6.20 18.53
C LEU A 210 1.46 -7.56 18.16
N ALA A 211 1.10 -8.09 16.97
CA ALA A 211 1.72 -9.27 16.37
C ALA A 211 2.12 -9.01 14.91
N GLU A 212 3.00 -9.85 14.40
CA GLU A 212 3.37 -9.87 12.98
C GLU A 212 2.42 -10.77 12.18
N LEU A 213 2.12 -10.37 10.96
CA LEU A 213 1.32 -11.19 10.05
C LEU A 213 2.02 -12.55 9.78
N SER A 214 3.35 -12.58 9.78
CA SER A 214 4.17 -13.78 9.64
C SER A 214 4.02 -14.78 10.80
N ASP A 215 3.48 -14.38 11.95
CA ASP A 215 3.19 -15.30 13.07
C ASP A 215 2.04 -16.28 12.74
N PHE A 216 1.24 -15.97 11.71
CA PHE A 216 0.08 -16.75 11.27
C PHE A 216 0.37 -17.60 10.02
N GLY A 217 1.53 -17.44 9.41
CA GLY A 217 1.99 -18.24 8.29
C GLY A 217 2.97 -17.50 7.37
N PRO A 218 3.52 -18.19 6.37
CA PRO A 218 4.54 -17.59 5.47
C PRO A 218 4.03 -16.38 4.70
N THR A 219 4.87 -15.34 4.64
CA THR A 219 4.61 -14.03 4.01
C THR A 219 5.70 -13.64 3.01
N ASP A 220 6.45 -14.62 2.44
CA ASP A 220 7.61 -14.34 1.59
C ASP A 220 7.25 -13.51 0.34
N PHE A 221 6.01 -13.62 -0.12
CA PHE A 221 5.47 -12.92 -1.29
C PHE A 221 4.41 -11.87 -0.91
N TYR A 222 4.44 -11.38 0.32
CA TYR A 222 3.61 -10.28 0.78
C TYR A 222 4.46 -9.02 0.93
N ASP A 223 4.45 -8.17 -0.09
CA ASP A 223 5.22 -6.93 -0.16
C ASP A 223 4.46 -5.91 -1.03
N TRP A 224 4.97 -4.69 -1.20
CA TRP A 224 4.39 -3.74 -2.14
C TRP A 224 4.80 -4.03 -3.60
N LYS A 225 5.86 -4.78 -3.82
CA LYS A 225 6.35 -5.31 -5.12
C LYS A 225 7.36 -6.44 -4.92
N PRO A 226 7.59 -7.28 -5.93
CA PRO A 226 6.92 -7.34 -7.24
C PRO A 226 5.52 -7.94 -7.16
N ALA A 227 4.64 -7.52 -8.07
CA ALA A 227 3.33 -8.14 -8.19
C ALA A 227 3.42 -9.61 -8.66
N LEU A 228 2.42 -10.39 -8.29
CA LEU A 228 2.16 -11.74 -8.76
C LEU A 228 0.97 -11.71 -9.73
N VAL A 229 0.96 -12.61 -10.71
CA VAL A 229 -0.23 -12.80 -11.56
C VAL A 229 -1.15 -13.83 -10.92
N GLU A 230 -2.46 -13.56 -10.91
CA GLU A 230 -3.44 -14.43 -10.21
C GLU A 230 -3.45 -15.88 -10.74
N THR A 231 -3.07 -16.11 -12.02
CA THR A 231 -2.97 -17.44 -12.60
C THR A 231 -1.88 -18.31 -11.99
N ASP A 232 -0.90 -17.70 -11.31
CA ASP A 232 0.20 -18.40 -10.65
C ASP A 232 -0.12 -18.77 -9.19
N LEU A 233 -1.26 -18.36 -8.64
CA LEU A 233 -1.65 -18.66 -7.25
C LEU A 233 -1.51 -20.14 -6.87
N PRO A 234 -1.81 -21.13 -7.75
CA PRO A 234 -1.61 -22.54 -7.43
C PRO A 234 -0.15 -22.92 -7.13
N LEU A 235 0.82 -22.11 -7.58
CA LEU A 235 2.25 -22.33 -7.31
C LEU A 235 2.67 -21.87 -5.90
N PHE A 236 1.82 -21.12 -5.22
CA PHE A 236 2.09 -20.47 -3.92
C PHE A 236 1.24 -21.02 -2.78
N GLN A 237 0.75 -22.25 -2.89
CA GLN A 237 -0.17 -22.87 -1.89
C GLN A 237 0.40 -22.95 -0.47
N GLY A 238 1.73 -22.89 -0.30
CA GLY A 238 2.38 -22.85 1.00
C GLY A 238 2.44 -21.48 1.68
N GLN A 239 2.02 -20.42 1.00
CA GLN A 239 2.00 -19.06 1.54
C GLN A 239 0.67 -18.77 2.23
N ALA A 240 0.69 -18.07 3.36
CA ALA A 240 -0.54 -17.66 4.05
C ALA A 240 -1.15 -16.41 3.40
N PHE A 241 -0.29 -15.50 2.97
CA PHE A 241 -0.68 -14.21 2.40
C PHE A 241 0.20 -13.86 1.21
N LEU A 242 -0.42 -13.27 0.19
CA LEU A 242 0.25 -12.83 -1.05
C LEU A 242 -0.24 -11.43 -1.40
N HIS A 243 0.69 -10.53 -1.78
CA HIS A 243 0.37 -9.16 -2.22
C HIS A 243 1.55 -8.55 -2.99
N PRO A 244 1.30 -7.77 -4.05
CA PRO A 244 -0.01 -7.66 -4.73
C PRO A 244 -0.21 -8.84 -5.71
N VAL A 245 -1.42 -9.36 -5.75
CA VAL A 245 -1.85 -10.37 -6.72
C VAL A 245 -2.78 -9.71 -7.73
N LEU A 246 -2.46 -9.75 -9.00
CA LEU A 246 -3.15 -8.98 -10.03
C LEU A 246 -3.62 -9.90 -11.18
N ASP A 247 -4.70 -9.50 -11.87
CA ASP A 247 -5.05 -10.11 -13.14
C ASP A 247 -3.97 -9.86 -14.20
N PRO A 248 -3.98 -10.58 -15.35
CA PRO A 248 -2.94 -10.43 -16.36
C PRO A 248 -2.75 -8.99 -16.86
N GLU A 249 -3.82 -8.23 -17.04
CA GLU A 249 -3.80 -6.86 -17.55
C GLU A 249 -3.16 -5.91 -16.54
N ARG A 250 -3.60 -5.93 -15.28
CA ARG A 250 -3.04 -5.11 -14.20
C ARG A 250 -1.61 -5.53 -13.88
N TYR A 251 -1.31 -6.82 -13.92
CA TYR A 251 0.05 -7.34 -13.72
C TYR A 251 1.02 -6.77 -14.76
N VAL A 252 0.63 -6.73 -16.04
CA VAL A 252 1.46 -6.12 -17.10
C VAL A 252 1.64 -4.63 -16.86
N GLN A 253 0.57 -3.91 -16.50
CA GLN A 253 0.65 -2.47 -16.20
C GLN A 253 1.57 -2.19 -15.01
N HIS A 254 1.45 -2.96 -13.93
CA HIS A 254 2.29 -2.87 -12.76
C HIS A 254 3.75 -3.17 -13.11
N THR A 255 4.02 -4.28 -13.81
CA THR A 255 5.38 -4.65 -14.25
C THR A 255 6.01 -3.58 -15.13
N MET A 256 5.24 -2.98 -16.04
CA MET A 256 5.74 -1.92 -16.93
C MET A 256 6.04 -0.61 -16.20
N LYS A 257 5.42 -0.36 -15.04
CA LYS A 257 5.78 0.79 -14.17
C LYS A 257 7.05 0.52 -13.37
N ASP A 258 7.21 -0.69 -12.86
CA ASP A 258 8.29 -1.08 -11.97
C ASP A 258 9.61 -1.32 -12.70
N VAL A 259 9.54 -1.80 -13.93
CA VAL A 259 10.71 -2.24 -14.69
C VAL A 259 10.96 -1.32 -15.87
N TRP A 260 12.06 -0.60 -15.79
CA TRP A 260 12.53 0.31 -16.83
C TRP A 260 14.02 0.11 -17.06
N PRO A 261 14.53 0.12 -18.29
CA PRO A 261 13.86 0.47 -19.56
C PRO A 261 13.14 -0.72 -20.24
N PRO A 262 12.07 -0.47 -21.05
CA PRO A 262 11.27 -1.53 -21.68
C PRO A 262 12.06 -2.38 -22.69
N GLU A 263 13.11 -1.84 -23.30
CA GLU A 263 14.02 -2.57 -24.19
C GLU A 263 14.76 -3.72 -23.48
N ALA A 264 14.84 -3.70 -22.15
CA ALA A 264 15.38 -4.81 -21.36
C ALA A 264 14.58 -6.11 -21.57
N PHE A 265 13.33 -6.03 -22.04
CA PHE A 265 12.54 -7.22 -22.41
C PHE A 265 13.28 -8.16 -23.37
N PHE A 266 14.08 -7.60 -24.29
CA PHE A 266 14.82 -8.36 -25.30
C PHE A 266 16.17 -8.90 -24.80
N SER A 267 16.61 -8.48 -23.62
CA SER A 267 17.86 -8.97 -23.05
C SER A 267 17.67 -10.38 -22.47
N PRO A 268 18.55 -11.35 -22.80
CA PRO A 268 18.50 -12.70 -22.24
C PRO A 268 18.49 -12.66 -20.70
N GLY A 269 17.56 -13.40 -20.07
CA GLY A 269 17.48 -13.51 -18.61
C GLY A 269 17.00 -12.25 -17.89
N SER A 270 16.57 -11.20 -18.61
CA SER A 270 16.05 -9.98 -17.98
C SER A 270 14.83 -10.25 -17.12
N ASP A 271 14.71 -9.51 -16.02
CA ASP A 271 13.58 -9.63 -15.10
C ASP A 271 12.27 -9.26 -15.78
N VAL A 272 12.25 -8.16 -16.54
CA VAL A 272 11.07 -7.73 -17.29
C VAL A 272 10.64 -8.80 -18.30
N GLY A 273 11.58 -9.40 -19.01
CA GLY A 273 11.28 -10.48 -19.96
C GLY A 273 10.71 -11.72 -19.29
N ARG A 274 11.25 -12.11 -18.12
CA ARG A 274 10.74 -13.23 -17.33
C ARG A 274 9.33 -12.97 -16.81
N ARG A 275 9.07 -11.75 -16.30
CA ARG A 275 7.77 -11.36 -15.77
C ARG A 275 6.70 -11.29 -16.85
N LEU A 276 6.95 -10.55 -17.94
CA LEU A 276 5.95 -10.38 -18.99
C LEU A 276 5.60 -11.69 -19.71
N ARG A 277 6.54 -12.61 -19.86
CA ARG A 277 6.27 -13.93 -20.48
C ARG A 277 5.43 -14.87 -19.63
N ARG A 278 5.08 -14.53 -18.41
CA ARG A 278 4.11 -15.27 -17.57
C ARG A 278 2.66 -15.10 -18.05
N VAL A 279 2.41 -14.10 -18.87
CA VAL A 279 1.08 -13.82 -19.42
C VAL A 279 1.09 -13.94 -20.94
N PRO A 280 -0.08 -14.17 -21.58
CA PRO A 280 -0.16 -14.31 -23.04
C PRO A 280 0.37 -13.08 -23.77
N VAL A 281 1.00 -13.29 -24.95
CA VAL A 281 1.55 -12.20 -25.77
C VAL A 281 0.51 -11.15 -26.15
N GLY A 282 -0.74 -11.56 -26.35
CA GLY A 282 -1.85 -10.63 -26.63
C GLY A 282 -2.10 -9.62 -25.52
N VAL A 283 -1.76 -9.95 -24.27
CA VAL A 283 -1.94 -9.09 -23.11
C VAL A 283 -0.75 -8.13 -22.94
N TYR A 284 0.48 -8.63 -22.99
CA TYR A 284 1.65 -7.77 -22.77
C TYR A 284 2.19 -7.08 -24.02
N GLY A 285 1.96 -7.64 -25.21
CA GLY A 285 2.51 -7.13 -26.47
C GLY A 285 2.12 -5.67 -26.76
N PRO A 286 0.83 -5.31 -26.77
CA PRO A 286 0.41 -3.94 -27.04
C PRO A 286 0.96 -2.91 -26.02
N PRO A 287 0.93 -3.13 -24.69
CA PRO A 287 1.58 -2.24 -23.73
C PRO A 287 3.09 -2.12 -23.92
N LEU A 288 3.79 -3.22 -24.18
CA LEU A 288 5.23 -3.21 -24.42
C LEU A 288 5.59 -2.41 -25.69
N LEU A 289 4.87 -2.62 -26.79
CA LEU A 289 5.06 -1.84 -28.01
C LEU A 289 4.84 -0.34 -27.78
N ARG A 290 3.78 0.05 -27.06
CA ARG A 290 3.54 1.46 -26.71
C ARG A 290 4.69 2.05 -25.89
N ALA A 291 5.21 1.30 -24.91
CA ALA A 291 6.33 1.74 -24.10
C ALA A 291 7.62 1.93 -24.94
N LEU A 292 7.91 1.01 -25.86
CA LEU A 292 9.04 1.07 -26.78
C LEU A 292 8.92 2.29 -27.73
N TRP A 293 7.74 2.52 -28.31
CA TRP A 293 7.46 3.67 -29.17
C TRP A 293 7.65 4.99 -28.41
N LYS A 294 7.11 5.08 -27.20
CA LYS A 294 7.31 6.26 -26.35
C LYS A 294 8.80 6.52 -26.11
N ARG A 295 9.54 5.48 -25.75
CA ARG A 295 10.99 5.56 -25.50
C ARG A 295 11.76 6.02 -26.73
N ALA A 296 11.44 5.47 -27.91
CA ALA A 296 12.06 5.90 -29.17
C ALA A 296 11.77 7.39 -29.47
N GLY A 297 10.52 7.82 -29.28
CA GLY A 297 10.13 9.23 -29.45
C GLY A 297 10.87 10.18 -28.50
N ASP A 298 11.02 9.80 -27.22
CA ASP A 298 11.77 10.58 -26.24
C ASP A 298 13.26 10.67 -26.59
N ALA A 299 13.86 9.58 -27.10
CA ALA A 299 15.25 9.58 -27.56
C ALA A 299 15.48 10.49 -28.79
N VAL A 300 14.51 10.54 -29.71
CA VAL A 300 14.57 11.45 -30.88
C VAL A 300 14.46 12.91 -30.42
N ARG A 301 13.51 13.22 -29.53
CA ARG A 301 13.34 14.56 -28.95
C ARG A 301 14.59 15.04 -28.22
N ALA A 302 15.18 14.17 -27.37
CA ALA A 302 16.39 14.49 -26.62
C ALA A 302 17.61 14.77 -27.54
N ARG A 303 17.66 14.16 -28.74
CA ARG A 303 18.70 14.44 -29.77
C ARG A 303 18.48 15.78 -30.47
N SER A 304 17.22 16.14 -30.76
CA SER A 304 16.88 17.40 -31.42
C SER A 304 17.02 18.63 -30.52
N THR A 305 17.01 18.48 -29.21
CA THR A 305 17.17 19.57 -28.23
C THR A 305 18.61 19.79 -27.76
N LYS A 306 19.58 18.93 -28.17
CA LYS A 306 21.00 19.23 -27.92
C LYS A 306 21.43 20.40 -28.82
N PRO A 307 21.87 21.53 -28.25
CA PRO A 307 22.39 22.61 -29.07
C PRO A 307 23.59 22.10 -29.85
N SER A 308 23.61 22.36 -31.16
CA SER A 308 24.76 22.16 -32.03
C SER A 308 25.98 22.80 -31.34
N LYS A 309 27.01 22.01 -31.07
CA LYS A 309 28.31 22.57 -30.66
C LYS A 309 28.79 23.44 -31.81
N ALA A 310 28.52 24.73 -31.74
CA ALA A 310 29.14 25.74 -32.60
C ALA A 310 30.66 25.55 -32.46
N SER A 311 31.32 25.33 -33.58
CA SER A 311 32.77 25.27 -33.69
C SER A 311 33.34 26.58 -33.13
N VAL A 312 33.88 26.52 -31.92
CA VAL A 312 34.70 27.60 -31.39
C VAL A 312 36.01 27.57 -32.16
N GLY A 313 36.17 28.57 -33.02
CA GLY A 313 37.40 28.86 -33.77
C GLY A 313 38.59 28.95 -32.83
N GLY A 314 39.73 28.41 -33.26
CA GLY A 314 40.94 28.29 -32.52
C GLY A 314 41.50 29.60 -31.97
N PRO A 315 42.27 29.55 -30.92
CA PRO A 315 42.90 30.74 -30.32
C PRO A 315 44.11 31.20 -31.16
N THR A 316 44.11 32.44 -31.56
CA THR A 316 45.29 33.17 -32.03
C THR A 316 46.27 33.34 -30.88
N ALA A 317 47.49 32.89 -31.11
CA ALA A 317 48.63 33.07 -30.21
C ALA A 317 48.97 34.57 -30.02
N GLY A 318 48.92 35.04 -28.77
CA GLY A 318 49.41 36.35 -28.33
C GLY A 318 50.46 36.10 -27.24
N ARG A 319 51.66 36.66 -27.49
CA ARG A 319 52.94 36.54 -26.74
C ARG A 319 52.90 37.20 -25.34
N PRO A 320 53.74 36.82 -24.41
CA PRO A 320 53.68 37.28 -23.02
C PRO A 320 54.40 38.62 -22.80
N ALA A 321 53.88 39.43 -21.90
CA ALA A 321 54.58 40.55 -21.28
C ALA A 321 54.84 40.22 -19.81
N GLN A 322 56.13 40.45 -19.46
CA GLN A 322 56.70 40.31 -18.12
C GLN A 322 56.37 41.47 -17.18
N ALA A 323 56.66 41.18 -15.94
CA ALA A 323 57.06 42.10 -14.85
C ALA A 323 55.90 42.61 -13.96
N GLY A 324 56.04 42.27 -12.71
CA GLY A 324 56.65 43.03 -11.65
C GLY A 324 55.78 43.20 -10.47
N GLY A 325 56.14 42.58 -9.36
CA GLY A 325 56.55 43.32 -8.20
C GLY A 325 55.55 43.53 -7.07
N LYS A 326 55.86 42.81 -5.98
CA LYS A 326 55.83 43.28 -4.58
C LYS A 326 54.54 43.73 -3.90
N GLY A 327 54.29 43.09 -2.78
CA GLY A 327 54.30 43.78 -1.46
C GLY A 327 52.95 43.79 -0.78
N GLU A 328 53.02 43.22 0.30
CA GLU A 328 52.51 43.23 1.68
C GLU A 328 51.36 42.22 1.98
#